data_1341a8a0e36f5ac48b0e3d225d3b4687
#
_entry.id   1341a8a0e36f5ac48b0e3d225d3b4687
#
_cell.length_a   1.000
_cell.length_b   1.000
_cell.length_c   1.000
_cell.angle_alpha   90.00
_cell.angle_beta   90.00
_cell.angle_gamma   90.00
#
_symmetry.space_group_name_H-M   'P 1'
#
loop_
_entity.id
_entity.type
_entity.pdbx_description
1 polymer ?
#
loop_
_entity_poly.entity_id
_entity_poly.type
_entity_poly.pdbx_seq_one_letter_code
_entity_poly.pdbx_strand_id
1 'polypeptide(L)'
;MEKIEMKRRDFVKVLGLASGGLLFGCNVSADKVVVNTLENGISFVPNLFIQLQKDGKLTIVVARSEMGQGIRTSMASAIAEDLEADWKYVTVQQATGDSKFGNQNTDGSRSIRTLLKPMRKMGAMARTILEQAAA
;
A
#
# COMPACT_ATOMS: atom_id res chain seq x y z
N MET A 1 -19.09 16.66 -4.32
CA MET A 1 -17.94 15.80 -4.67
C MET A 1 -17.41 16.31 -6.01
N GLU A 2 -16.35 17.07 -5.97
CA GLU A 2 -15.72 17.63 -7.15
C GLU A 2 -14.89 16.52 -7.83
N LYS A 3 -15.20 16.26 -9.09
CA LYS A 3 -14.52 15.24 -9.89
C LYS A 3 -13.18 15.83 -10.31
N ILE A 4 -12.08 15.37 -9.73
CA ILE A 4 -10.74 15.75 -10.17
C ILE A 4 -10.46 14.97 -11.46
N GLU A 5 -10.68 15.61 -12.61
CA GLU A 5 -10.24 15.10 -13.91
C GLU A 5 -8.76 15.44 -14.11
N MET A 6 -7.91 14.47 -13.86
CA MET A 6 -6.49 14.58 -14.15
C MET A 6 -6.20 14.05 -15.55
N LYS A 7 -5.67 14.92 -16.45
CA LYS A 7 -5.30 14.53 -17.81
C LYS A 7 -4.10 13.58 -17.79
N ARG A 8 -4.05 12.61 -18.71
CA ARG A 8 -2.94 11.64 -18.84
C ARG A 8 -1.55 12.30 -18.84
N ARG A 9 -1.41 13.48 -19.46
CA ARG A 9 -0.16 14.26 -19.49
C ARG A 9 0.24 14.79 -18.12
N ASP A 10 -0.70 15.17 -17.28
CA ASP A 10 -0.41 15.72 -15.96
C ASP A 10 -0.04 14.58 -15.00
N PHE A 11 -0.62 13.40 -15.19
CA PHE A 11 -0.23 12.17 -14.53
C PHE A 11 1.22 11.75 -14.87
N VAL A 12 1.60 11.78 -16.15
CA VAL A 12 2.97 11.48 -16.59
C VAL A 12 3.98 12.54 -16.10
N LYS A 13 3.58 13.81 -16.01
CA LYS A 13 4.43 14.87 -15.44
C LYS A 13 4.64 14.69 -13.94
N VAL A 14 3.61 14.31 -13.19
CA VAL A 14 3.70 13.99 -11.76
C VAL A 14 4.60 12.77 -11.55
N LEU A 15 4.52 11.75 -12.40
CA LEU A 15 5.44 10.62 -12.44
C LEU A 15 6.88 11.02 -12.78
N GLY A 16 7.06 11.94 -13.74
CA GLY A 16 8.37 12.40 -14.20
C GLY A 16 9.06 13.37 -13.25
N LEU A 17 8.31 14.27 -12.61
CA LEU A 17 8.82 15.26 -11.66
C LEU A 17 9.11 14.67 -10.28
N ALA A 18 8.37 13.66 -9.87
CA ALA A 18 8.57 12.96 -8.60
C ALA A 18 9.59 11.84 -8.70
N SER A 19 10.51 11.86 -9.73
CA SER A 19 11.48 10.76 -9.95
C SER A 19 11.04 9.42 -9.34
N GLY A 20 9.75 9.14 -9.50
CA GLY A 20 9.10 7.85 -9.44
C GLY A 20 8.36 7.42 -8.22
N GLY A 21 7.57 8.21 -7.62
CA GLY A 21 6.62 7.72 -6.62
C GLY A 21 5.20 8.24 -6.85
N LEU A 22 4.23 7.35 -6.92
CA LEU A 22 2.81 7.69 -6.84
C LEU A 22 2.33 7.46 -5.41
N LEU A 23 1.71 8.47 -4.83
CA LEU A 23 1.19 8.43 -3.47
C LEU A 23 -0.33 8.56 -3.49
N PHE A 24 -1.00 7.58 -2.93
CA PHE A 24 -2.43 7.62 -2.73
C PHE A 24 -2.75 7.27 -1.28
N GLY A 25 -3.23 8.26 -0.55
CA GLY A 25 -3.74 8.08 0.79
C GLY A 25 -5.25 8.09 0.82
N CYS A 26 -5.87 7.14 1.48
CA CYS A 26 -7.24 7.31 1.95
C CYS A 26 -7.23 8.42 3.01
N ASN A 27 -7.81 9.55 2.68
CA ASN A 27 -8.00 10.68 3.60
C ASN A 27 -6.73 11.43 4.03
N VAL A 28 -5.84 11.72 3.09
CA VAL A 28 -4.76 12.67 3.32
C VAL A 28 -5.09 13.94 2.56
N SER A 29 -5.20 15.06 3.27
CA SER A 29 -5.19 16.39 2.67
C SER A 29 -3.98 16.50 1.74
N ALA A 30 -4.16 17.09 0.58
CA ALA A 30 -3.17 17.17 -0.51
C ALA A 30 -1.78 17.74 -0.12
N ASP A 31 -1.63 18.23 1.09
CA ASP A 31 -0.44 18.94 1.55
C ASP A 31 0.68 18.08 2.15
N LYS A 32 0.50 16.76 2.27
CA LYS A 32 1.54 15.88 2.83
C LYS A 32 1.67 14.58 2.07
N VAL A 33 2.10 14.71 0.83
CA VAL A 33 2.59 13.57 0.05
C VAL A 33 4.03 13.29 0.49
N VAL A 34 4.24 12.28 1.32
CA VAL A 34 5.59 11.87 1.73
C VAL A 34 6.17 10.95 0.65
N VAL A 35 7.01 11.52 -0.20
CA VAL A 35 7.85 10.75 -1.14
C VAL A 35 9.03 10.19 -0.34
N ASN A 36 8.96 8.96 0.09
CA ASN A 36 10.14 8.26 0.58
C ASN A 36 10.93 7.75 -0.62
N THR A 37 11.93 8.51 -1.01
CA THR A 37 12.96 8.03 -1.95
C THR A 37 13.82 7.01 -1.20
N LEU A 38 13.53 5.74 -1.37
CA LEU A 38 14.43 4.68 -0.93
C LEU A 38 15.62 4.65 -1.90
N GLU A 39 16.81 4.40 -1.38
CA GLU A 39 18.10 4.47 -2.10
C GLU A 39 18.21 3.60 -3.36
N ASN A 40 17.21 2.78 -3.69
CA ASN A 40 17.24 1.81 -4.79
C ASN A 40 16.13 1.97 -5.83
N GLY A 41 15.68 3.19 -6.10
CA GLY A 41 14.79 3.45 -7.21
C GLY A 41 13.35 3.75 -6.82
N ILE A 42 12.63 4.19 -7.81
CA ILE A 42 11.28 4.73 -7.74
C ILE A 42 10.29 3.63 -7.33
N SER A 43 9.58 3.83 -6.25
CA SER A 43 8.53 2.91 -5.80
C SER A 43 7.16 3.59 -5.71
N PHE A 44 6.13 2.86 -6.07
CA PHE A 44 4.74 3.24 -5.82
C PHE A 44 4.38 2.90 -4.38
N VAL A 45 4.05 3.91 -3.59
CA VAL A 45 3.69 3.74 -2.17
C VAL A 45 2.28 4.31 -1.94
N PRO A 46 1.22 3.54 -2.24
CA PRO A 46 -0.16 4.02 -2.11
C PRO A 46 -0.56 4.31 -0.66
N ASN A 47 0.13 3.70 0.28
CA ASN A 47 -0.03 3.94 1.71
C ASN A 47 1.15 3.35 2.48
N LEU A 48 1.16 3.47 3.82
CA LEU A 48 2.21 2.95 4.69
C LEU A 48 2.37 1.41 4.65
N PHE A 49 1.38 0.70 4.12
CA PHE A 49 1.33 -0.77 4.15
C PHE A 49 1.66 -1.42 2.81
N ILE A 50 1.67 -0.68 1.71
CA ILE A 50 1.88 -1.21 0.37
C ILE A 50 2.97 -0.40 -0.33
N GLN A 51 4.00 -1.08 -0.83
CA GLN A 51 5.07 -0.49 -1.63
C GLN A 51 5.32 -1.36 -2.86
N LEU A 52 5.10 -0.82 -4.04
CA LEU A 52 5.39 -1.48 -5.31
C LEU A 52 6.64 -0.86 -5.93
N GLN A 53 7.65 -1.68 -6.18
CA GLN A 53 8.89 -1.27 -6.82
C GLN A 53 8.77 -1.33 -8.34
N LYS A 54 9.64 -0.64 -9.06
CA LYS A 54 9.68 -0.63 -10.53
C LYS A 54 9.92 -2.01 -11.14
N ASP A 55 10.64 -2.86 -10.44
CA ASP A 55 10.93 -4.24 -10.87
C ASP A 55 9.76 -5.20 -10.63
N GLY A 56 8.60 -4.69 -10.18
CA GLY A 56 7.40 -5.46 -9.90
C GLY A 56 7.36 -6.11 -8.53
N LYS A 57 8.39 -5.93 -7.70
CA LYS A 57 8.37 -6.46 -6.33
C LYS A 57 7.41 -5.65 -5.46
N LEU A 58 6.60 -6.36 -4.70
CA LEU A 58 5.59 -5.81 -3.81
C LEU A 58 6.01 -6.06 -2.35
N THR A 59 6.19 -5.00 -1.59
CA THR A 59 6.37 -5.12 -0.14
C THR A 59 5.08 -4.77 0.56
N ILE A 60 4.60 -5.69 1.40
CA ILE A 60 3.41 -5.49 2.23
C ILE A 60 3.83 -5.45 3.69
N VAL A 61 3.53 -4.34 4.36
CA VAL A 61 3.82 -4.15 5.79
C VAL A 61 2.61 -4.58 6.60
N VAL A 62 2.80 -5.52 7.52
CA VAL A 62 1.74 -6.00 8.40
C VAL A 62 1.93 -5.44 9.81
N ALA A 63 0.88 -4.77 10.32
CA ALA A 63 0.93 -4.09 11.62
C ALA A 63 0.68 -5.01 12.82
N ARG A 64 0.30 -6.27 12.61
CA ARG A 64 -0.01 -7.21 13.69
C ARG A 64 1.14 -8.17 13.96
N SER A 65 1.43 -8.41 15.22
CA SER A 65 2.52 -9.29 15.64
C SER A 65 2.20 -10.74 15.30
N GLU A 66 3.16 -11.42 14.70
CA GLU A 66 3.13 -12.87 14.48
C GLU A 66 3.56 -13.59 15.76
N MET A 67 2.76 -14.58 16.16
CA MET A 67 2.99 -15.42 17.33
C MET A 67 2.85 -16.93 16.99
N GLY A 68 2.97 -17.25 15.70
CA GLY A 68 2.74 -18.61 15.18
C GLY A 68 1.31 -18.86 14.68
N GLN A 69 0.42 -17.84 14.72
CA GLN A 69 -0.98 -17.97 14.28
C GLN A 69 -1.18 -17.63 12.79
N GLY A 70 -0.13 -17.24 12.05
CA GLY A 70 -0.17 -17.00 10.62
C GLY A 70 -0.75 -15.65 10.21
N ILE A 71 -0.89 -14.68 11.14
CA ILE A 71 -1.53 -13.38 10.84
C ILE A 71 -0.73 -12.58 9.81
N ARG A 72 0.59 -12.67 9.86
CA ARG A 72 1.48 -11.95 8.96
C ARG A 72 1.24 -12.36 7.50
N THR A 73 1.16 -13.65 7.24
CA THR A 73 0.85 -14.17 5.90
C THR A 73 -0.60 -13.91 5.51
N SER A 74 -1.55 -14.18 6.38
CA SER A 74 -2.99 -14.02 6.09
C SER A 74 -3.38 -12.57 5.74
N MET A 75 -2.83 -11.59 6.44
CA MET A 75 -3.11 -10.18 6.16
C MET A 75 -2.47 -9.73 4.84
N ALA A 76 -1.24 -10.15 4.58
CA ALA A 76 -0.56 -9.85 3.33
C ALA A 76 -1.24 -10.51 2.13
N SER A 77 -1.71 -11.77 2.28
CA SER A 77 -2.46 -12.48 1.23
C SER A 77 -3.75 -11.76 0.87
N ALA A 78 -4.47 -11.21 1.87
CA ALA A 78 -5.71 -10.47 1.61
C ALA A 78 -5.48 -9.19 0.79
N ILE A 79 -4.36 -8.50 0.99
CA ILE A 79 -3.98 -7.34 0.18
C ILE A 79 -3.55 -7.78 -1.23
N ALA A 80 -2.70 -8.79 -1.32
CA ALA A 80 -2.16 -9.28 -2.58
C ALA A 80 -3.27 -9.83 -3.49
N GLU A 81 -4.27 -10.52 -2.93
CA GLU A 81 -5.44 -11.04 -3.64
C GLU A 81 -6.24 -9.92 -4.33
N ASP A 82 -6.63 -8.91 -3.56
CA ASP A 82 -7.43 -7.80 -4.12
C ASP A 82 -6.61 -6.86 -5.03
N LEU A 83 -5.28 -6.85 -4.89
CA LEU A 83 -4.37 -6.16 -5.80
C LEU A 83 -4.09 -6.97 -7.08
N GLU A 84 -4.45 -8.26 -7.11
CA GLU A 84 -4.09 -9.23 -8.15
C GLU A 84 -2.56 -9.39 -8.33
N ALA A 85 -1.82 -9.30 -7.24
CA ALA A 85 -0.38 -9.45 -7.24
C ALA A 85 0.04 -10.93 -7.23
N ASP A 86 1.02 -11.28 -8.08
CA ASP A 86 1.63 -12.62 -8.03
C ASP A 86 2.45 -12.77 -6.75
N TRP A 87 2.05 -13.73 -5.91
CA TRP A 87 2.63 -13.98 -4.60
C TRP A 87 4.14 -14.20 -4.60
N LYS A 88 4.71 -14.69 -5.71
CA LYS A 88 6.17 -14.90 -5.83
C LYS A 88 6.98 -13.59 -5.76
N TYR A 89 6.33 -12.45 -6.06
CA TYR A 89 6.96 -11.13 -5.98
C TYR A 89 6.61 -10.39 -4.69
N VAL A 90 5.83 -11.01 -3.78
CA VAL A 90 5.41 -10.40 -2.52
C VAL A 90 6.43 -10.64 -1.43
N THR A 91 6.90 -9.56 -0.82
CA THR A 91 7.70 -9.58 0.42
C THR A 91 6.84 -9.07 1.56
N VAL A 92 6.74 -9.85 2.64
CA VAL A 92 5.97 -9.46 3.82
C VAL A 92 6.91 -8.93 4.90
N GLN A 93 6.67 -7.70 5.33
CA GLN A 93 7.46 -7.04 6.36
C GLN A 93 6.62 -6.77 7.61
N GLN A 94 7.20 -6.97 8.78
CA GLN A 94 6.57 -6.60 10.04
C GLN A 94 6.71 -5.08 10.26
N ALA A 95 5.62 -4.42 10.66
CA ALA A 95 5.68 -3.03 11.09
C ALA A 95 6.57 -2.89 12.32
N THR A 96 7.32 -1.80 12.36
CA THR A 96 8.03 -1.38 13.58
C THR A 96 7.04 -0.85 14.61
N GLY A 97 7.40 -0.76 15.89
CA GLY A 97 6.52 -0.24 16.93
C GLY A 97 6.10 1.24 16.81
N ASP A 98 6.29 1.85 15.65
CA ASP A 98 5.99 3.24 15.37
C ASP A 98 4.45 3.48 15.31
N SER A 99 4.00 4.53 15.97
CA SER A 99 2.58 4.92 16.05
C SER A 99 1.92 5.23 14.71
N LYS A 100 2.70 5.55 13.67
CA LYS A 100 2.20 5.75 12.30
C LYS A 100 1.46 4.54 11.74
N PHE A 101 1.79 3.32 12.18
CA PHE A 101 1.11 2.09 11.77
C PHE A 101 -0.18 1.82 12.55
N GLY A 102 -0.58 2.74 13.44
CA GLY A 102 -1.79 2.64 14.25
C GLY A 102 -1.69 1.56 15.33
N ASN A 103 -2.82 0.93 15.64
CA ASN A 103 -2.87 -0.08 16.68
C ASN A 103 -2.24 -1.39 16.21
N GLN A 104 -1.09 -1.76 16.76
CA GLN A 104 -0.32 -2.95 16.44
C GLN A 104 -0.55 -4.12 17.43
N ASN A 105 -1.47 -3.96 18.38
CA ASN A 105 -1.75 -4.96 19.40
C ASN A 105 -2.45 -6.20 18.80
N THR A 106 -1.92 -7.39 19.06
CA THR A 106 -2.48 -8.67 18.63
C THR A 106 -3.10 -9.38 19.81
N ASP A 107 -4.42 -9.30 19.94
CA ASP A 107 -5.20 -9.90 21.01
C ASP A 107 -6.65 -10.21 20.57
N GLY A 108 -7.39 -10.97 21.35
CA GLY A 108 -8.83 -11.17 21.26
C GLY A 108 -9.38 -11.45 19.87
N SER A 109 -8.63 -12.11 19.00
CA SER A 109 -8.99 -12.38 17.59
C SER A 109 -9.37 -11.13 16.78
N ARG A 110 -8.91 -9.96 17.21
CA ARG A 110 -9.28 -8.68 16.60
C ARG A 110 -8.60 -8.43 15.26
N SER A 111 -7.46 -9.04 15.00
CA SER A 111 -6.68 -8.75 13.79
C SER A 111 -7.50 -8.93 12.52
N ILE A 112 -8.06 -10.11 12.29
CA ILE A 112 -8.93 -10.36 11.12
C ILE A 112 -10.24 -9.59 11.24
N ARG A 113 -10.90 -9.63 12.39
CA ARG A 113 -12.21 -8.99 12.59
C ARG A 113 -12.20 -7.49 12.30
N THR A 114 -11.11 -6.80 12.62
CA THR A 114 -11.03 -5.33 12.47
C THR A 114 -10.26 -4.88 11.24
N LEU A 115 -9.28 -5.65 10.75
CA LEU A 115 -8.38 -5.21 9.69
C LEU A 115 -8.60 -5.88 8.34
N LEU A 116 -9.26 -7.04 8.27
CA LEU A 116 -9.45 -7.73 6.98
C LEU A 116 -10.12 -6.82 5.94
N LYS A 117 -11.25 -6.22 6.29
CA LYS A 117 -12.00 -5.35 5.37
C LYS A 117 -11.21 -4.09 4.96
N PRO A 118 -10.56 -3.33 5.87
CA PRO A 118 -9.65 -2.26 5.50
C PRO A 118 -8.49 -2.70 4.60
N MET A 119 -7.85 -3.84 4.88
CA MET A 119 -6.72 -4.34 4.11
C MET A 119 -7.13 -4.71 2.68
N ARG A 120 -8.23 -5.44 2.52
CA ARG A 120 -8.81 -5.74 1.21
C ARG A 120 -9.13 -4.46 0.43
N LYS A 121 -9.78 -3.51 1.08
CA LYS A 121 -10.08 -2.21 0.44
C LYS A 121 -8.81 -1.50 -0.04
N MET A 122 -7.71 -1.56 0.71
CA MET A 122 -6.44 -0.97 0.31
C MET A 122 -5.85 -1.66 -0.94
N GLY A 123 -5.90 -2.98 -1.00
CA GLY A 123 -5.48 -3.75 -2.19
C GLY A 123 -6.28 -3.37 -3.43
N ALA A 124 -7.60 -3.41 -3.33
CA ALA A 124 -8.51 -3.04 -4.42
C ALA A 124 -8.34 -1.59 -4.88
N MET A 125 -8.13 -0.65 -3.96
CA MET A 125 -7.88 0.75 -4.32
C MET A 125 -6.55 0.92 -5.05
N ALA A 126 -5.48 0.26 -4.58
CA ALA A 126 -4.18 0.30 -5.24
C ALA A 126 -4.27 -0.27 -6.66
N ARG A 127 -4.99 -1.38 -6.85
CA ARG A 127 -5.28 -1.95 -8.18
C ARG A 127 -5.99 -0.95 -9.08
N THR A 128 -7.11 -0.37 -8.64
CA THR A 128 -7.88 0.60 -9.43
C THR A 128 -7.02 1.77 -9.90
N ILE A 129 -6.14 2.25 -9.05
CA ILE A 129 -5.22 3.33 -9.39
C ILE A 129 -4.23 2.91 -10.46
N LEU A 130 -3.65 1.71 -10.35
CA LEU A 130 -2.71 1.18 -11.33
C LEU A 130 -3.39 0.96 -12.68
N GLU A 131 -4.61 0.44 -12.70
CA GLU A 131 -5.42 0.27 -13.92
C GLU A 131 -5.72 1.61 -14.59
N GLN A 132 -6.14 2.62 -13.82
CA GLN A 132 -6.38 3.97 -14.33
C GLN A 132 -5.11 4.64 -14.86
N ALA A 133 -3.97 4.33 -14.26
CA ALA A 133 -2.68 4.84 -14.70
C ALA A 133 -2.21 4.23 -16.02
N ALA A 134 -2.59 2.97 -16.26
CA ALA A 134 -2.22 2.23 -17.47
C ALA A 134 -3.15 2.49 -18.67
N ALA A 135 -4.38 2.98 -18.44
CA ALA A 135 -5.39 3.28 -19.46
C ALA A 135 -5.17 4.64 -20.17
#